data_d1a24a9591556b1ca5e46d0bc2f4af34
#
_entry.id   d1a24a9591556b1ca5e46d0bc2f4af34
#
_cell.length_a   1.000
_cell.length_b   1.000
_cell.length_c   1.000
_cell.angle_alpha   90.00
_cell.angle_beta   90.00
_cell.angle_gamma   90.00
#
_symmetry.space_group_name_H-M   'P 1'
#
loop_
_entity.id
_entity.type
_entity.pdbx_description
1 polymer ?
#
loop_
_entity_poly.entity_id
_entity_poly.type
_entity_poly.pdbx_seq_one_letter_code
_entity_poly.pdbx_strand_id
1 'polypeptide(L)'
;MKKTKVMILICLISAVVLSMGYEYSLAESKAEKPSLNIGVVSVRKILEDSKRSEKHDEELRSEEDKISAVLRKLRKEIEADEAGLGTLKRESSAYLELERDVEQKRADYLAQKEFYEKKAGLKDRQWLKGFYKDILQETREVAKEKGLDLVFERSEPDFSMESAGALLVSIETHKLLYCGDCSDITKEVMGRLDGE
;
A
#
# COMPACT_ATOMS: atom_id res chain seq x y z
N MET A 1 -39.92 64.52 40.83
CA MET A 1 -38.58 64.54 40.16
C MET A 1 -37.62 63.45 40.47
N LYS A 2 -37.50 62.94 41.74
CA LYS A 2 -36.56 61.84 42.06
C LYS A 2 -36.98 60.50 41.42
N LYS A 3 -38.26 60.12 41.43
CA LYS A 3 -38.77 58.82 40.90
C LYS A 3 -38.59 58.69 39.38
N THR A 4 -38.75 59.77 38.60
CA THR A 4 -38.58 59.76 37.18
C THR A 4 -37.10 59.61 36.77
N LYS A 5 -36.16 60.16 37.52
CA LYS A 5 -34.73 60.00 37.30
C LYS A 5 -34.25 58.56 37.56
N VAL A 6 -34.79 57.92 38.58
CA VAL A 6 -34.52 56.51 38.93
C VAL A 6 -35.05 55.59 37.83
N MET A 7 -36.25 55.82 37.30
CA MET A 7 -36.84 55.05 36.23
C MET A 7 -36.02 55.14 34.93
N ILE A 8 -35.52 56.33 34.59
CA ILE A 8 -34.66 56.52 33.40
C ILE A 8 -33.31 55.79 33.58
N LEU A 9 -32.76 55.81 34.80
CA LEU A 9 -31.50 55.10 35.07
C LEU A 9 -31.66 53.58 34.95
N ILE A 10 -32.78 52.99 35.40
CA ILE A 10 -33.06 51.58 35.28
C ILE A 10 -33.25 51.18 33.80
N CYS A 11 -33.94 52.02 33.00
CA CYS A 11 -34.10 51.76 31.56
C CYS A 11 -32.75 51.81 30.80
N LEU A 12 -31.85 52.72 31.17
CA LEU A 12 -30.51 52.80 30.57
C LEU A 12 -29.64 51.56 30.91
N ILE A 13 -29.69 51.11 32.17
CA ILE A 13 -28.95 49.91 32.60
C ILE A 13 -29.49 48.67 31.88
N SER A 14 -30.83 48.51 31.73
CA SER A 14 -31.43 47.39 31.03
C SER A 14 -31.09 47.38 29.53
N ALA A 15 -31.00 48.54 28.89
CA ALA A 15 -30.58 48.67 27.51
C ALA A 15 -29.10 48.26 27.29
N VAL A 16 -28.23 48.64 28.23
CA VAL A 16 -26.79 48.25 28.17
C VAL A 16 -26.64 46.72 28.38
N VAL A 17 -27.38 46.15 29.31
CA VAL A 17 -27.33 44.68 29.57
C VAL A 17 -27.86 43.90 28.37
N LEU A 18 -28.92 44.38 27.73
CA LEU A 18 -29.49 43.78 26.51
C LEU A 18 -28.50 43.90 25.31
N SER A 19 -27.80 45.02 25.16
CA SER A 19 -26.83 45.17 24.09
C SER A 19 -25.59 44.30 24.28
N MET A 20 -25.09 44.12 25.50
CA MET A 20 -24.01 43.20 25.83
C MET A 20 -24.42 41.73 25.61
N GLY A 21 -25.65 41.35 25.98
CA GLY A 21 -26.18 40.01 25.72
C GLY A 21 -26.30 39.70 24.25
N TYR A 22 -26.63 40.70 23.42
CA TYR A 22 -26.76 40.55 21.98
C TYR A 22 -25.39 40.32 21.30
N GLU A 23 -24.35 41.03 21.73
CA GLU A 23 -22.98 40.86 21.21
C GLU A 23 -22.38 39.50 21.62
N TYR A 24 -22.64 39.00 22.84
CA TYR A 24 -22.23 37.68 23.27
C TYR A 24 -22.89 36.58 22.44
N SER A 25 -24.19 36.68 22.16
CA SER A 25 -24.92 35.69 21.35
C SER A 25 -24.47 35.65 19.90
N LEU A 26 -24.06 36.80 19.31
CA LEU A 26 -23.52 36.86 17.96
C LEU A 26 -22.07 36.35 17.87
N ALA A 27 -21.27 36.51 18.92
CA ALA A 27 -19.90 35.99 18.97
C ALA A 27 -19.87 34.46 19.02
N GLU A 28 -20.79 33.86 19.77
CA GLU A 28 -20.89 32.37 19.84
C GLU A 28 -21.43 31.75 18.56
N SER A 29 -22.24 32.50 17.77
CA SER A 29 -22.74 32.05 16.46
C SER A 29 -21.70 32.11 15.33
N LYS A 30 -20.57 32.83 15.52
CA LYS A 30 -19.50 33.00 14.53
C LYS A 30 -18.23 32.20 14.83
N ALA A 31 -18.21 31.34 15.83
CA ALA A 31 -17.18 30.34 15.94
C ALA A 31 -17.39 29.33 14.80
N GLU A 32 -16.90 29.65 13.61
CA GLU A 32 -16.69 28.65 12.55
C GLU A 32 -15.94 27.50 13.18
N LYS A 33 -16.62 26.34 13.32
CA LYS A 33 -15.92 25.12 13.69
C LYS A 33 -14.81 24.96 12.67
N PRO A 34 -13.56 24.83 13.10
CA PRO A 34 -12.48 24.63 12.15
C PRO A 34 -12.86 23.44 11.26
N SER A 35 -13.14 23.71 9.99
CA SER A 35 -13.40 22.67 9.01
C SER A 35 -12.09 21.95 8.79
N LEU A 36 -12.03 20.67 9.20
CA LEU A 36 -10.89 19.82 8.91
C LEU A 36 -10.80 19.60 7.40
N ASN A 37 -9.65 19.94 6.83
CA ASN A 37 -9.34 19.63 5.44
C ASN A 37 -8.85 18.19 5.35
N ILE A 38 -9.65 17.33 4.75
CA ILE A 38 -9.37 15.89 4.69
C ILE A 38 -8.97 15.50 3.27
N GLY A 39 -7.87 14.80 3.15
CA GLY A 39 -7.44 14.15 1.92
C GLY A 39 -7.64 12.64 1.96
N VAL A 40 -7.64 12.05 0.78
CA VAL A 40 -7.60 10.59 0.59
C VAL A 40 -6.51 10.21 -0.40
N VAL A 41 -5.88 9.06 -0.19
CA VAL A 41 -4.88 8.47 -1.09
C VAL A 41 -5.15 6.98 -1.22
N SER A 42 -5.11 6.45 -2.44
CA SER A 42 -5.20 5.01 -2.68
C SER A 42 -3.79 4.43 -2.86
N VAL A 43 -3.28 3.79 -1.81
CA VAL A 43 -2.00 3.10 -1.85
C VAL A 43 -2.03 1.95 -2.85
N ARG A 44 -3.13 1.19 -2.89
CA ARG A 44 -3.33 0.12 -3.86
C ARG A 44 -3.16 0.63 -5.29
N LYS A 45 -3.86 1.72 -5.64
CA LYS A 45 -3.79 2.28 -6.98
C LYS A 45 -2.38 2.76 -7.36
N ILE A 46 -1.63 3.34 -6.41
CA ILE A 46 -0.24 3.72 -6.62
C ILE A 46 0.63 2.48 -6.88
N LEU A 47 0.42 1.39 -6.11
CA LEU A 47 1.15 0.13 -6.30
C LEU A 47 0.80 -0.58 -7.62
N GLU A 48 -0.41 -0.41 -8.14
CA GLU A 48 -0.86 -1.03 -9.39
C GLU A 48 -0.50 -0.20 -10.62
N ASP A 49 -0.62 1.13 -10.57
CA ASP A 49 -0.62 2.01 -11.75
C ASP A 49 0.68 2.84 -11.91
N SER A 50 1.59 2.88 -10.91
CA SER A 50 2.79 3.70 -11.02
C SER A 50 3.83 3.11 -11.98
N LYS A 51 4.53 3.97 -12.73
CA LYS A 51 5.66 3.57 -13.59
C LYS A 51 6.77 2.87 -12.82
N ARG A 52 6.92 3.25 -11.55
CA ARG A 52 7.91 2.64 -10.65
C ARG A 52 7.55 1.19 -10.30
N SER A 53 6.27 0.88 -10.11
CA SER A 53 5.78 -0.50 -9.94
C SER A 53 5.93 -1.31 -11.22
N GLU A 54 5.51 -0.76 -12.34
CA GLU A 54 5.62 -1.40 -13.65
C GLU A 54 7.08 -1.81 -13.95
N LYS A 55 8.02 -0.90 -13.72
CA LYS A 55 9.46 -1.19 -13.88
C LYS A 55 9.95 -2.29 -12.94
N HIS A 56 9.50 -2.30 -11.70
CA HIS A 56 9.84 -3.36 -10.74
C HIS A 56 9.34 -4.72 -11.20
N ASP A 57 8.09 -4.78 -11.67
CA ASP A 57 7.48 -6.00 -12.19
C ASP A 57 8.20 -6.53 -13.43
N GLU A 58 8.63 -5.64 -14.32
CA GLU A 58 9.45 -6.02 -15.48
C GLU A 58 10.80 -6.61 -15.07
N GLU A 59 11.45 -5.99 -14.09
CA GLU A 59 12.72 -6.50 -13.53
C GLU A 59 12.55 -7.88 -12.90
N LEU A 60 11.47 -8.08 -12.11
CA LEU A 60 11.14 -9.37 -11.51
C LEU A 60 10.90 -10.45 -12.57
N ARG A 61 10.09 -10.17 -13.59
CA ARG A 61 9.84 -11.09 -14.71
C ARG A 61 11.12 -11.47 -15.44
N SER A 62 11.98 -10.48 -15.72
CA SER A 62 13.27 -10.74 -16.39
C SER A 62 14.19 -11.64 -15.55
N GLU A 63 14.22 -11.46 -14.22
CA GLU A 63 14.97 -12.36 -13.33
C GLU A 63 14.36 -13.76 -13.28
N GLU A 64 13.04 -13.86 -13.19
CA GLU A 64 12.30 -15.13 -13.18
C GLU A 64 12.53 -15.94 -14.45
N ASP A 65 12.53 -15.30 -15.62
CA ASP A 65 12.82 -15.93 -16.90
C ASP A 65 14.23 -16.52 -16.95
N LYS A 66 15.24 -15.77 -16.44
CA LYS A 66 16.64 -16.27 -16.35
C LYS A 66 16.75 -17.48 -15.44
N ILE A 67 16.12 -17.43 -14.27
CA ILE A 67 16.11 -18.52 -13.30
C ILE A 67 15.40 -19.74 -13.89
N SER A 68 14.23 -19.54 -14.50
CA SER A 68 13.48 -20.61 -15.17
C SER A 68 14.28 -21.28 -16.27
N ALA A 69 15.08 -20.54 -17.02
CA ALA A 69 15.97 -21.09 -18.05
C ALA A 69 17.07 -21.97 -17.43
N VAL A 70 17.69 -21.54 -16.34
CA VAL A 70 18.71 -22.33 -15.61
C VAL A 70 18.10 -23.62 -15.05
N LEU A 71 16.95 -23.52 -14.36
CA LEU A 71 16.29 -24.68 -13.77
C LEU A 71 15.80 -25.66 -14.82
N ARG A 72 15.32 -25.18 -15.98
CA ARG A 72 14.94 -26.04 -17.12
C ARG A 72 16.14 -26.80 -17.69
N LYS A 73 17.31 -26.16 -17.78
CA LYS A 73 18.53 -26.81 -18.23
C LYS A 73 18.92 -27.97 -17.30
N LEU A 74 19.00 -27.67 -15.99
CA LEU A 74 19.30 -28.68 -14.96
C LEU A 74 18.31 -29.86 -14.99
N ARG A 75 17.01 -29.58 -15.13
CA ARG A 75 15.98 -30.62 -15.24
C ARG A 75 16.22 -31.52 -16.46
N LYS A 76 16.53 -30.96 -17.65
CA LYS A 76 16.81 -31.71 -18.84
C LYS A 76 18.06 -32.61 -18.69
N GLU A 77 19.09 -32.11 -17.99
CA GLU A 77 20.28 -32.90 -17.69
C GLU A 77 19.93 -34.10 -16.78
N ILE A 78 19.11 -33.86 -15.73
CA ILE A 78 18.62 -34.93 -14.86
C ILE A 78 17.81 -35.97 -15.66
N GLU A 79 16.86 -35.50 -16.48
CA GLU A 79 16.03 -36.41 -17.32
C GLU A 79 16.86 -37.25 -18.30
N ALA A 80 17.92 -36.65 -18.87
CA ALA A 80 18.83 -37.38 -19.76
C ALA A 80 19.64 -38.47 -19.02
N ASP A 81 20.15 -38.14 -17.83
CA ASP A 81 20.90 -39.09 -16.99
C ASP A 81 20.00 -40.21 -16.48
N GLU A 82 18.76 -39.92 -16.07
CA GLU A 82 17.74 -40.89 -15.68
C GLU A 82 17.41 -41.86 -16.84
N ALA A 83 17.28 -41.31 -18.06
CA ALA A 83 17.11 -42.19 -19.24
C ALA A 83 18.35 -43.08 -19.48
N GLY A 84 19.55 -42.54 -19.21
CA GLY A 84 20.80 -43.31 -19.25
C GLY A 84 20.83 -44.47 -18.26
N LEU A 85 20.35 -44.27 -17.04
CA LEU A 85 20.22 -45.33 -16.03
C LEU A 85 19.40 -46.53 -16.54
N GLY A 86 18.32 -46.26 -17.30
CA GLY A 86 17.47 -47.30 -17.87
C GLY A 86 18.18 -48.22 -18.87
N THR A 87 19.35 -47.83 -19.38
CA THR A 87 20.14 -48.61 -20.35
C THR A 87 21.24 -49.46 -19.70
N LEU A 88 21.55 -49.20 -18.43
CA LEU A 88 22.64 -49.83 -17.70
C LEU A 88 22.16 -51.02 -16.86
N LYS A 89 23.06 -52.00 -16.60
CA LYS A 89 22.78 -53.06 -15.64
C LYS A 89 22.88 -52.52 -14.22
N ARG A 90 21.86 -52.73 -13.39
CA ARG A 90 21.74 -52.18 -12.02
C ARG A 90 22.92 -52.54 -11.10
N GLU A 91 23.62 -53.61 -11.34
CA GLU A 91 24.78 -54.07 -10.53
C GLU A 91 26.12 -53.61 -11.09
N SER A 92 26.14 -52.82 -12.16
CA SER A 92 27.38 -52.31 -12.75
C SER A 92 27.89 -51.07 -12.00
N SER A 93 29.23 -50.91 -11.96
CA SER A 93 29.84 -49.68 -11.40
C SER A 93 29.34 -48.43 -12.11
N ALA A 94 29.15 -48.52 -13.42
CA ALA A 94 28.62 -47.42 -14.22
C ALA A 94 27.19 -47.01 -13.82
N TYR A 95 26.33 -47.98 -13.45
CA TYR A 95 24.99 -47.68 -12.93
C TYR A 95 25.07 -46.92 -11.60
N LEU A 96 25.88 -47.41 -10.65
CA LEU A 96 26.02 -46.84 -9.32
C LEU A 96 26.63 -45.42 -9.36
N GLU A 97 27.56 -45.19 -10.27
CA GLU A 97 28.14 -43.86 -10.49
C GLU A 97 27.09 -42.88 -11.05
N LEU A 98 26.38 -43.28 -12.10
CA LEU A 98 25.36 -42.42 -12.70
C LEU A 98 24.18 -42.19 -11.75
N GLU A 99 23.75 -43.18 -10.97
CA GLU A 99 22.72 -43.05 -9.94
C GLU A 99 23.13 -42.00 -8.90
N ARG A 100 24.37 -42.03 -8.45
CA ARG A 100 24.91 -40.98 -7.53
C ARG A 100 24.88 -39.61 -8.14
N ASP A 101 25.29 -39.50 -9.41
CA ASP A 101 25.29 -38.21 -10.13
C ASP A 101 23.87 -37.62 -10.31
N VAL A 102 22.90 -38.51 -10.62
CA VAL A 102 21.48 -38.12 -10.69
C VAL A 102 20.98 -37.60 -9.36
N GLU A 103 21.24 -38.31 -8.27
CA GLU A 103 20.82 -37.88 -6.93
C GLU A 103 21.49 -36.54 -6.53
N GLN A 104 22.77 -36.35 -6.83
CA GLN A 104 23.46 -35.07 -6.59
C GLN A 104 22.84 -33.97 -7.41
N LYS A 105 22.59 -34.16 -8.70
CA LYS A 105 21.94 -33.11 -9.56
C LYS A 105 20.53 -32.80 -9.10
N ARG A 106 19.74 -33.78 -8.62
CA ARG A 106 18.42 -33.54 -8.03
C ARG A 106 18.52 -32.69 -6.77
N ALA A 107 19.46 -32.97 -5.88
CA ALA A 107 19.68 -32.19 -4.68
C ALA A 107 20.09 -30.73 -5.03
N ASP A 108 21.00 -30.59 -6.00
CA ASP A 108 21.44 -29.27 -6.47
C ASP A 108 20.29 -28.47 -7.12
N TYR A 109 19.43 -29.13 -7.90
CA TYR A 109 18.24 -28.50 -8.48
C TYR A 109 17.29 -27.98 -7.40
N LEU A 110 16.99 -28.78 -6.39
CA LEU A 110 16.11 -28.38 -5.28
C LEU A 110 16.71 -27.24 -4.47
N ALA A 111 18.01 -27.33 -4.14
CA ALA A 111 18.71 -26.29 -3.40
C ALA A 111 18.74 -24.96 -4.17
N GLN A 112 19.01 -24.99 -5.48
CA GLN A 112 19.00 -23.78 -6.32
C GLN A 112 17.59 -23.20 -6.42
N LYS A 113 16.57 -24.03 -6.65
CA LYS A 113 15.16 -23.57 -6.69
C LYS A 113 14.78 -22.84 -5.40
N GLU A 114 15.02 -23.46 -4.25
CA GLU A 114 14.72 -22.87 -2.95
C GLU A 114 15.50 -21.56 -2.69
N PHE A 115 16.77 -21.54 -3.07
CA PHE A 115 17.60 -20.35 -2.95
C PHE A 115 17.05 -19.18 -3.78
N TYR A 116 16.67 -19.42 -5.03
CA TYR A 116 16.12 -18.40 -5.90
C TYR A 116 14.75 -17.89 -5.43
N GLU A 117 13.86 -18.79 -4.99
CA GLU A 117 12.55 -18.43 -4.43
C GLU A 117 12.70 -17.51 -3.19
N LYS A 118 13.60 -17.88 -2.27
CA LYS A 118 13.90 -17.06 -1.09
C LYS A 118 14.49 -15.70 -1.47
N LYS A 119 15.44 -15.70 -2.41
CA LYS A 119 16.08 -14.46 -2.87
C LYS A 119 15.09 -13.51 -3.52
N ALA A 120 14.20 -14.02 -4.40
CA ALA A 120 13.16 -13.24 -5.05
C ALA A 120 12.20 -12.63 -4.01
N GLY A 121 11.69 -13.44 -3.08
CA GLY A 121 10.79 -12.98 -2.04
C GLY A 121 11.42 -11.92 -1.09
N LEU A 122 12.73 -12.04 -0.79
CA LEU A 122 13.43 -11.02 0.00
C LEU A 122 13.58 -9.71 -0.77
N LYS A 123 13.92 -9.78 -2.06
CA LYS A 123 14.07 -8.60 -2.93
C LYS A 123 12.75 -7.85 -3.07
N ASP A 124 11.68 -8.57 -3.37
CA ASP A 124 10.33 -8.01 -3.50
C ASP A 124 9.85 -7.36 -2.20
N ARG A 125 10.01 -8.05 -1.07
CA ARG A 125 9.69 -7.49 0.25
C ARG A 125 10.48 -6.23 0.59
N GLN A 126 11.76 -6.17 0.24
CA GLN A 126 12.59 -4.99 0.48
C GLN A 126 12.14 -3.82 -0.38
N TRP A 127 11.85 -4.07 -1.65
CA TRP A 127 11.34 -3.08 -2.57
C TRP A 127 9.99 -2.52 -2.08
N LEU A 128 9.02 -3.38 -1.80
CA LEU A 128 7.69 -2.99 -1.29
C LEU A 128 7.79 -2.14 -0.02
N LYS A 129 8.67 -2.53 0.92
CA LYS A 129 8.91 -1.76 2.14
C LYS A 129 9.51 -0.38 1.84
N GLY A 130 10.43 -0.28 0.89
CA GLY A 130 11.03 0.98 0.45
C GLY A 130 9.98 1.87 -0.22
N PHE A 131 9.28 1.32 -1.19
CA PHE A 131 8.28 2.04 -1.95
C PHE A 131 7.12 2.56 -1.08
N TYR A 132 6.65 1.76 -0.12
CA TYR A 132 5.64 2.22 0.83
C TYR A 132 6.10 3.39 1.69
N LYS A 133 7.38 3.42 2.10
CA LYS A 133 7.95 4.56 2.83
C LYS A 133 7.97 5.83 1.98
N ASP A 134 8.31 5.68 0.69
CA ASP A 134 8.31 6.80 -0.24
C ASP A 134 6.89 7.32 -0.48
N ILE A 135 5.89 6.42 -0.63
CA ILE A 135 4.46 6.79 -0.68
C ILE A 135 4.06 7.61 0.56
N LEU A 136 4.44 7.17 1.75
CA LEU A 136 4.13 7.90 2.99
C LEU A 136 4.81 9.28 3.03
N GLN A 137 6.03 9.39 2.51
CA GLN A 137 6.76 10.65 2.46
C GLN A 137 6.09 11.63 1.49
N GLU A 138 5.85 11.21 0.23
CA GLU A 138 5.21 12.05 -0.77
C GLU A 138 3.78 12.44 -0.37
N THR A 139 3.02 11.52 0.22
CA THR A 139 1.70 11.83 0.79
C THR A 139 1.78 12.96 1.83
N ARG A 140 2.80 12.94 2.70
CA ARG A 140 3.00 13.99 3.70
C ARG A 140 3.35 15.33 3.08
N GLU A 141 4.20 15.34 2.06
CA GLU A 141 4.59 16.59 1.40
C GLU A 141 3.42 17.20 0.63
N VAL A 142 2.66 16.41 -0.13
CA VAL A 142 1.44 16.85 -0.82
C VAL A 142 0.40 17.35 0.17
N ALA A 143 0.21 16.65 1.29
CA ALA A 143 -0.74 17.06 2.31
C ALA A 143 -0.39 18.42 2.91
N LYS A 144 0.89 18.69 3.22
CA LYS A 144 1.35 19.97 3.72
C LYS A 144 1.11 21.11 2.71
N GLU A 145 1.45 20.88 1.44
CA GLU A 145 1.28 21.89 0.38
C GLU A 145 -0.18 22.25 0.15
N LYS A 146 -1.08 21.25 0.31
CA LYS A 146 -2.53 21.46 0.17
C LYS A 146 -3.21 21.93 1.46
N GLY A 147 -2.48 22.05 2.56
CA GLY A 147 -3.05 22.42 3.85
C GLY A 147 -4.07 21.39 4.36
N LEU A 148 -3.81 20.11 4.11
CA LEU A 148 -4.64 19.01 4.61
C LEU A 148 -4.27 18.71 6.06
N ASP A 149 -5.26 18.58 6.93
CA ASP A 149 -5.07 18.23 8.34
C ASP A 149 -4.93 16.73 8.54
N LEU A 150 -5.62 15.94 7.70
CA LEU A 150 -5.62 14.47 7.73
C LEU A 150 -5.63 13.91 6.31
N VAL A 151 -4.95 12.78 6.13
CA VAL A 151 -5.04 11.97 4.91
C VAL A 151 -5.35 10.54 5.30
N PHE A 152 -6.42 10.00 4.74
CA PHE A 152 -6.82 8.60 4.92
C PHE A 152 -6.45 7.77 3.70
N GLU A 153 -6.05 6.53 3.95
CA GLU A 153 -5.96 5.52 2.91
C GLU A 153 -7.37 5.14 2.44
N ARG A 154 -7.57 5.14 1.11
CA ARG A 154 -8.83 4.77 0.46
C ARG A 154 -8.57 3.67 -0.55
N SER A 155 -8.73 2.43 -0.12
CA SER A 155 -8.77 1.27 -1.02
C SER A 155 -10.20 0.77 -1.12
N GLU A 156 -10.69 0.57 -2.34
CA GLU A 156 -11.99 -0.05 -2.55
C GLU A 156 -11.88 -1.57 -2.38
N PRO A 157 -12.92 -2.26 -1.88
CA PRO A 157 -12.91 -3.70 -1.81
C PRO A 157 -12.79 -4.32 -3.19
N ASP A 158 -11.97 -5.35 -3.31
CA ASP A 158 -11.87 -6.12 -4.54
C ASP A 158 -12.89 -7.26 -4.52
N PHE A 159 -13.97 -7.08 -5.27
CA PHE A 159 -15.03 -8.07 -5.40
C PHE A 159 -14.72 -9.19 -6.41
N SER A 160 -13.60 -9.13 -7.12
CA SER A 160 -13.16 -10.17 -8.06
C SER A 160 -12.46 -11.36 -7.38
N MET A 161 -12.22 -11.26 -6.06
CA MET A 161 -11.58 -12.30 -5.27
C MET A 161 -12.36 -13.62 -5.31
N GLU A 162 -11.71 -14.71 -5.75
CA GLU A 162 -12.33 -16.04 -5.89
C GLU A 162 -12.66 -16.71 -4.55
N SER A 163 -11.91 -16.40 -3.48
CA SER A 163 -12.15 -16.99 -2.17
C SER A 163 -12.86 -16.04 -1.21
N ALA A 164 -13.84 -16.55 -0.47
CA ALA A 164 -14.53 -15.79 0.57
C ALA A 164 -13.59 -15.22 1.64
N GLY A 165 -12.50 -15.92 1.97
CA GLY A 165 -11.48 -15.46 2.93
C GLY A 165 -10.71 -14.24 2.41
N ALA A 166 -10.29 -14.26 1.14
CA ALA A 166 -9.61 -13.13 0.52
C ALA A 166 -10.54 -11.91 0.39
N LEU A 167 -11.80 -12.13 0.00
CA LEU A 167 -12.82 -11.09 -0.04
C LEU A 167 -13.04 -10.47 1.35
N LEU A 168 -13.13 -11.29 2.41
CA LEU A 168 -13.30 -10.80 3.77
C LEU A 168 -12.13 -9.89 4.19
N VAL A 169 -10.88 -10.29 3.91
CA VAL A 169 -9.69 -9.46 4.17
C VAL A 169 -9.77 -8.12 3.41
N SER A 170 -10.20 -8.15 2.14
CA SER A 170 -10.37 -6.95 1.32
C SER A 170 -11.42 -6.00 1.94
N ILE A 171 -12.56 -6.54 2.42
CA ILE A 171 -13.60 -5.77 3.10
C ILE A 171 -13.09 -5.24 4.45
N GLU A 172 -12.40 -6.04 5.23
CA GLU A 172 -11.86 -5.64 6.54
C GLU A 172 -10.81 -4.53 6.44
N THR A 173 -10.09 -4.45 5.33
CA THR A 173 -9.10 -3.39 5.06
C THR A 173 -9.73 -2.10 4.54
N HIS A 174 -10.98 -2.13 4.06
CA HIS A 174 -11.72 -0.97 3.60
C HIS A 174 -12.23 -0.14 4.79
N LYS A 175 -11.42 0.81 5.25
CA LYS A 175 -11.71 1.61 6.46
C LYS A 175 -12.50 2.88 6.21
N LEU A 176 -12.36 3.51 5.04
CA LEU A 176 -13.04 4.74 4.69
C LEU A 176 -14.24 4.44 3.77
N LEU A 177 -15.42 4.31 4.37
CA LEU A 177 -16.65 3.94 3.63
C LEU A 177 -17.23 5.11 2.84
N TYR A 178 -17.07 6.35 3.31
CA TYR A 178 -17.59 7.56 2.68
C TYR A 178 -16.81 8.80 3.07
N CYS A 179 -16.57 9.67 2.11
CA CYS A 179 -16.09 11.03 2.33
C CYS A 179 -16.60 11.95 1.22
N GLY A 180 -17.46 12.93 1.59
CA GLY A 180 -18.11 13.81 0.60
C GLY A 180 -17.17 14.85 -0.01
N ASP A 181 -16.38 15.54 0.83
CA ASP A 181 -15.55 16.69 0.44
C ASP A 181 -14.04 16.42 0.61
N CYS A 182 -13.62 15.14 0.51
CA CYS A 182 -12.20 14.80 0.59
C CYS A 182 -11.46 15.11 -0.71
N SER A 183 -10.27 15.70 -0.59
CA SER A 183 -9.35 15.87 -1.70
C SER A 183 -8.63 14.56 -2.01
N ASP A 184 -8.86 13.97 -3.18
CA ASP A 184 -8.10 12.80 -3.64
C ASP A 184 -6.73 13.25 -4.20
N ILE A 185 -5.67 12.88 -3.47
CA ILE A 185 -4.29 13.23 -3.82
C ILE A 185 -3.51 12.07 -4.46
N THR A 186 -4.18 10.95 -4.79
CA THR A 186 -3.54 9.73 -5.32
C THR A 186 -2.69 9.99 -6.54
N LYS A 187 -3.24 10.71 -7.53
CA LYS A 187 -2.53 11.01 -8.79
C LYS A 187 -1.32 11.90 -8.58
N GLU A 188 -1.42 12.86 -7.68
CA GLU A 188 -0.34 13.79 -7.40
C GLU A 188 0.82 13.12 -6.67
N VAL A 189 0.50 12.27 -5.68
CA VAL A 189 1.49 11.43 -4.99
C VAL A 189 2.16 10.49 -5.98
N MET A 190 1.39 9.83 -6.84
CA MET A 190 1.91 8.91 -7.86
C MET A 190 2.83 9.63 -8.85
N GLY A 191 2.43 10.82 -9.37
CA GLY A 191 3.27 11.60 -10.29
C GLY A 191 4.62 11.96 -9.68
N ARG A 192 4.68 12.35 -8.39
CA ARG A 192 5.95 12.63 -7.70
C ARG A 192 6.83 11.40 -7.54
N LEU A 193 6.23 10.25 -7.24
CA LEU A 193 6.96 8.99 -7.14
C LEU A 193 7.55 8.56 -8.49
N ASP A 194 6.89 8.91 -9.57
CA ASP A 194 7.31 8.64 -10.95
C ASP A 194 8.26 9.69 -11.54
N GLY A 195 8.51 10.80 -10.78
CA GLY A 195 9.43 11.87 -11.18
C GLY A 195 8.82 12.87 -12.16
N GLU A 196 7.50 13.06 -12.11
CA GLU A 196 6.73 14.04 -12.91
C GLU A 196 6.53 15.39 -12.20
#